data_9b48d602d7474579c0f5d99a2a1bb27b
#
_entry.id   9b48d602d7474579c0f5d99a2a1bb27b
#
_cell.length_a   1.000
_cell.length_b   1.000
_cell.length_c   1.000
_cell.angle_alpha   90.00
_cell.angle_beta   90.00
_cell.angle_gamma   90.00
#
_symmetry.space_group_name_H-M   'P 1'
#
loop_
_entity.id
_entity.type
_entity.pdbx_description
1 polymer ?
#
loop_
_entity_poly.entity_id
_entity_poly.type
_entity_poly.pdbx_seq_one_letter_code
_entity_poly.pdbx_strand_id
1 'polypeptide(L)'
;MKMKTTGKKAPKLEKADYPEFNIDLDEYSYLGMDSPLSKSKPDFKHMLKVIQSKKGKWFCVQPFMNLYVSNYGVPHPCSNTSLTVQKHISQIDLEDIWNEPELYRLRKEMVDGKSQKQILKTCTRCIEWEFNGHESTREQSNQAIKSEKECVKELPKLINEVKTSDGKYNKHPDNIHTIRIKTWGNFCNLRCLMCSPEDSSAVSQELMDIGEMTEEQILLRSQARIGVKVPWKPPLITYKDHYVDENQFLKVVERTKRIQLIGGETWLIKQNIQILEECIKRDWAKNITIFCFSNNYGYPRMKNLFNLLSKFKKVLYKCSLELWGEKNNYIRFPSDWKEVHKHIKLMSHLPNGVLGINPTMNPINAGYAGEIIKGAETVGARVSFMYLQRPKWFTLKSLPDDIKELHLDKLYSLPYDVMEKCSKVIDVLEKAEFDELKYHEMIASIKRRDKHRKDNLLKYFPEWKKHFKNDKYYHAK
;
A
#
# COMPACT_ATOMS: atom_id res chain seq x y z
N MET A 1 -11.63 26.73 11.31
CA MET A 1 -11.25 26.27 12.65
C MET A 1 -9.72 26.14 12.64
N LYS A 2 -9.01 27.06 13.28
CA LYS A 2 -7.53 27.06 13.27
C LYS A 2 -7.03 25.82 14.01
N MET A 3 -6.27 24.95 13.33
CA MET A 3 -5.48 23.94 14.03
C MET A 3 -4.48 24.67 14.92
N LYS A 4 -4.57 24.49 16.24
CA LYS A 4 -3.59 25.07 17.16
C LYS A 4 -2.28 24.30 16.99
N THR A 5 -1.27 24.96 16.42
CA THR A 5 0.12 24.52 16.54
C THR A 5 0.47 24.55 18.03
N THR A 6 0.65 23.39 18.62
CA THR A 6 1.27 23.30 19.94
C THR A 6 2.75 23.62 19.74
N GLY A 7 3.23 24.74 20.29
CA GLY A 7 4.61 25.23 20.14
C GLY A 7 5.72 24.33 20.75
N LYS A 8 5.53 23.02 20.73
CA LYS A 8 6.54 22.04 21.10
C LYS A 8 7.43 21.78 19.91
N LYS A 9 8.73 22.05 20.05
CA LYS A 9 9.74 21.61 19.07
C LYS A 9 9.64 20.10 18.90
N ALA A 10 9.58 19.66 17.64
CA ALA A 10 9.62 18.23 17.33
C ALA A 10 10.88 17.59 17.90
N PRO A 11 10.80 16.36 18.44
CA PRO A 11 11.98 15.63 18.87
C PRO A 11 12.90 15.40 17.68
N LYS A 12 14.22 15.55 17.85
CA LYS A 12 15.19 15.11 16.87
C LYS A 12 15.05 13.62 16.66
N LEU A 13 14.84 13.19 15.42
CA LEU A 13 14.92 11.76 15.09
C LEU A 13 16.39 11.34 15.12
N GLU A 14 16.68 10.30 15.84
CA GLU A 14 17.99 9.64 15.86
C GLU A 14 17.99 8.50 14.85
N LYS A 15 19.17 8.26 14.22
CA LYS A 15 19.36 7.06 13.42
C LYS A 15 19.14 5.86 14.34
N ALA A 16 18.36 4.89 13.90
CA ALA A 16 18.16 3.66 14.66
C ALA A 16 19.47 2.85 14.60
N ASP A 17 20.21 2.83 15.69
CA ASP A 17 21.22 1.81 15.90
C ASP A 17 20.48 0.53 16.27
N TYR A 18 20.47 -0.42 15.33
CA TYR A 18 19.93 -1.74 15.60
C TYR A 18 20.92 -2.44 16.49
N PRO A 19 20.59 -2.80 17.74
CA PRO A 19 21.32 -3.86 18.41
C PRO A 19 21.23 -5.10 17.51
N GLU A 20 22.29 -5.90 17.47
CA GLU A 20 22.27 -7.21 16.84
C GLU A 20 21.25 -8.12 17.54
N PHE A 21 19.97 -7.84 17.30
CA PHE A 21 18.91 -8.77 17.66
C PHE A 21 18.95 -9.88 16.63
N ASN A 22 19.09 -11.11 17.10
CA ASN A 22 18.72 -12.34 16.40
C ASN A 22 17.19 -12.44 16.17
N ILE A 23 16.54 -11.30 15.94
CA ILE A 23 15.24 -11.23 15.30
C ILE A 23 15.56 -11.40 13.84
N ASP A 24 15.07 -12.46 13.24
CA ASP A 24 15.15 -12.66 11.80
C ASP A 24 14.54 -11.42 11.09
N LEU A 25 15.40 -10.41 10.82
CA LEU A 25 15.01 -9.19 10.13
C LEU A 25 14.48 -9.53 8.73
N ASP A 26 14.77 -10.71 8.20
CA ASP A 26 14.25 -11.23 6.95
C ASP A 26 12.77 -11.59 7.11
N GLU A 27 12.29 -11.98 8.27
CA GLU A 27 10.87 -12.11 8.58
C GLU A 27 10.18 -10.74 8.60
N TYR A 28 10.91 -9.68 8.92
CA TYR A 28 10.42 -8.31 9.04
C TYR A 28 10.90 -7.38 7.91
N SER A 29 11.80 -7.83 7.01
CA SER A 29 12.22 -7.01 5.88
C SER A 29 11.03 -6.78 4.94
N TYR A 30 10.70 -5.53 4.69
CA TYR A 30 9.63 -5.12 3.76
C TYR A 30 9.98 -5.40 2.29
N LEU A 31 11.16 -5.86 2.08
CA LEU A 31 11.68 -6.36 0.82
C LEU A 31 11.29 -7.83 0.75
N GLY A 32 10.15 -8.13 0.14
CA GLY A 32 9.66 -9.50 -0.10
C GLY A 32 10.60 -10.33 -0.97
N MET A 33 11.83 -10.52 -0.51
CA MET A 33 12.93 -11.06 -1.28
C MET A 33 13.57 -12.29 -0.67
N ASP A 34 12.85 -13.01 0.16
CA ASP A 34 13.34 -14.30 0.59
C ASP A 34 12.37 -15.39 0.18
N SER A 35 12.66 -15.95 -1.01
CA SER A 35 12.41 -17.37 -1.18
C SER A 35 13.33 -18.11 -0.19
N PRO A 36 12.82 -18.92 0.73
CA PRO A 36 13.65 -19.70 1.65
C PRO A 36 14.56 -20.71 0.93
N LEU A 37 14.38 -20.87 -0.38
CA LEU A 37 15.12 -21.82 -1.23
C LEU A 37 16.32 -21.19 -1.96
N SER A 38 16.48 -19.86 -1.95
CA SER A 38 17.65 -19.22 -2.53
C SER A 38 18.61 -18.76 -1.44
N LYS A 39 19.66 -19.54 -1.19
CA LYS A 39 20.82 -19.13 -0.36
C LYS A 39 21.61 -17.97 -0.94
N SER A 40 21.23 -17.45 -2.12
CA SER A 40 21.87 -16.32 -2.81
C SER A 40 20.91 -15.12 -2.85
N LYS A 41 21.39 -13.95 -2.43
CA LYS A 41 20.66 -12.69 -2.63
C LYS A 41 20.41 -12.46 -4.11
N PRO A 42 19.20 -12.00 -4.54
CA PRO A 42 18.91 -11.72 -5.94
C PRO A 42 19.97 -10.79 -6.57
N ASP A 43 20.48 -11.14 -7.72
CA ASP A 43 21.42 -10.27 -8.46
C ASP A 43 20.67 -9.15 -9.18
N PHE A 44 20.29 -8.12 -8.43
CA PHE A 44 19.61 -6.95 -8.98
C PHE A 44 20.40 -6.22 -10.05
N LYS A 45 21.74 -6.30 -10.02
CA LYS A 45 22.59 -5.70 -11.04
C LYS A 45 22.42 -6.41 -12.38
N HIS A 46 22.39 -7.74 -12.37
CA HIS A 46 22.10 -8.54 -13.55
C HIS A 46 20.68 -8.28 -14.05
N MET A 47 19.68 -8.35 -13.18
CA MET A 47 18.27 -8.08 -13.53
C MET A 47 18.09 -6.70 -14.18
N LEU A 48 18.67 -5.67 -13.59
CA LEU A 48 18.62 -4.31 -14.14
C LEU A 48 19.27 -4.22 -15.52
N LYS A 49 20.43 -4.87 -15.73
CA LYS A 49 21.10 -4.92 -17.03
C LYS A 49 20.22 -5.57 -18.10
N VAL A 50 19.55 -6.67 -17.78
CA VAL A 50 18.61 -7.35 -18.70
C VAL A 50 17.41 -6.44 -19.04
N ILE A 51 16.84 -5.76 -18.06
CA ILE A 51 15.74 -4.81 -18.31
C ILE A 51 16.22 -3.66 -19.20
N GLN A 52 17.37 -3.09 -18.92
CA GLN A 52 17.92 -1.97 -19.69
C GLN A 52 18.26 -2.35 -21.13
N SER A 53 18.68 -3.58 -21.40
CA SER A 53 18.92 -4.07 -22.77
C SER A 53 17.63 -4.12 -23.60
N LYS A 54 16.49 -4.37 -22.97
CA LYS A 54 15.16 -4.45 -23.61
C LYS A 54 14.40 -3.14 -23.66
N LYS A 55 14.51 -2.33 -22.59
CA LYS A 55 13.66 -1.13 -22.37
C LYS A 55 14.45 0.19 -22.33
N GLY A 56 15.78 0.16 -22.53
CA GLY A 56 16.64 1.33 -22.46
C GLY A 56 16.98 1.77 -21.04
N LYS A 57 17.41 3.03 -20.88
CA LYS A 57 17.82 3.56 -19.58
C LYS A 57 16.74 3.45 -18.51
N TRP A 58 17.16 3.11 -17.29
CA TRP A 58 16.29 3.11 -16.13
C TRP A 58 15.88 4.53 -15.76
N PHE A 59 14.61 4.87 -15.93
CA PHE A 59 14.06 6.16 -15.61
C PHE A 59 12.71 6.00 -14.88
N CYS A 60 12.48 6.81 -13.87
CA CYS A 60 11.23 6.89 -13.12
C CYS A 60 10.90 8.35 -12.80
N VAL A 61 9.68 8.77 -13.11
CA VAL A 61 9.22 10.14 -12.86
C VAL A 61 9.04 10.46 -11.37
N GLN A 62 8.87 9.44 -10.52
CA GLN A 62 8.51 9.66 -9.12
C GLN A 62 9.53 10.53 -8.36
N PRO A 63 10.85 10.30 -8.40
CA PRO A 63 11.81 11.16 -7.70
C PRO A 63 11.85 12.61 -8.22
N PHE A 64 11.30 12.86 -9.41
CA PHE A 64 11.30 14.18 -10.04
C PHE A 64 10.08 15.02 -9.65
N MET A 65 8.89 14.43 -9.62
CA MET A 65 7.63 15.18 -9.55
C MET A 65 6.61 14.58 -8.58
N ASN A 66 6.97 13.58 -7.79
CA ASN A 66 6.08 13.02 -6.78
C ASN A 66 6.59 13.31 -5.38
N LEU A 67 5.66 13.41 -4.44
CA LEU A 67 5.95 13.46 -3.01
C LEU A 67 5.19 12.34 -2.31
N TYR A 68 5.92 11.50 -1.60
CA TYR A 68 5.34 10.49 -0.71
C TYR A 68 5.81 10.70 0.72
N VAL A 69 4.87 10.80 1.65
CA VAL A 69 5.14 10.84 3.08
C VAL A 69 4.38 9.69 3.74
N SER A 70 5.10 8.87 4.49
CA SER A 70 4.55 7.71 5.19
C SER A 70 3.68 8.10 6.39
N ASN A 71 2.98 7.11 6.97
CA ASN A 71 2.24 7.27 8.22
C ASN A 71 3.14 7.60 9.43
N TYR A 72 4.44 7.53 9.26
CA TYR A 72 5.45 7.91 10.24
C TYR A 72 5.99 9.33 10.04
N GLY A 73 5.42 10.09 9.10
CA GLY A 73 5.88 11.43 8.79
C GLY A 73 7.27 11.49 8.14
N VAL A 74 7.72 10.38 7.54
CA VAL A 74 9.01 10.28 6.87
C VAL A 74 8.81 10.31 5.36
N PRO A 75 9.50 11.23 4.65
CA PRO A 75 9.44 11.28 3.19
C PRO A 75 10.22 10.15 2.53
N HIS A 76 9.74 9.72 1.36
CA HIS A 76 10.36 8.68 0.55
C HIS A 76 10.39 9.09 -0.93
N PRO A 77 11.37 8.61 -1.71
CA PRO A 77 11.39 8.83 -3.16
C PRO A 77 10.16 8.25 -3.87
N CYS A 78 9.64 7.12 -3.36
CA CYS A 78 8.41 6.47 -3.84
C CYS A 78 7.81 5.57 -2.75
N SER A 79 6.64 4.99 -3.01
CA SER A 79 5.95 4.11 -2.07
C SER A 79 6.49 2.67 -2.01
N ASN A 80 7.38 2.29 -2.92
CA ASN A 80 7.90 0.92 -3.08
C ASN A 80 9.36 0.78 -2.65
N THR A 81 9.91 1.75 -1.94
CA THR A 81 11.28 1.72 -1.47
C THR A 81 11.34 1.69 0.05
N SER A 82 12.38 1.05 0.58
CA SER A 82 12.81 1.18 1.97
C SER A 82 13.76 2.38 2.19
N LEU A 83 14.27 2.98 1.10
CA LEU A 83 15.08 4.19 1.22
C LEU A 83 14.21 5.36 1.66
N THR A 84 14.58 5.98 2.77
CA THR A 84 13.88 7.11 3.36
C THR A 84 14.77 8.33 3.41
N VAL A 85 14.18 9.51 3.36
CA VAL A 85 14.84 10.73 3.82
C VAL A 85 15.05 10.60 5.33
N GLN A 86 16.27 10.84 5.81
CA GLN A 86 16.62 10.67 7.23
C GLN A 86 16.16 11.87 8.09
N LYS A 87 15.01 12.45 7.71
CA LYS A 87 14.37 13.57 8.40
C LYS A 87 12.87 13.36 8.46
N HIS A 88 12.29 13.75 9.57
CA HIS A 88 10.84 13.81 9.71
C HIS A 88 10.32 15.12 9.08
N ILE A 89 9.07 15.14 8.58
CA ILE A 89 8.45 16.32 7.96
C ILE A 89 8.33 17.54 8.90
N SER A 90 8.45 17.37 10.21
CA SER A 90 8.56 18.48 11.16
C SER A 90 9.96 19.13 11.22
N GLN A 91 10.95 18.52 10.56
CA GLN A 91 12.35 18.94 10.56
C GLN A 91 12.81 19.51 9.21
N ILE A 92 11.95 19.44 8.19
CA ILE A 92 12.24 19.86 6.83
C ILE A 92 11.02 20.54 6.22
N ASP A 93 11.23 21.61 5.46
CA ASP A 93 10.17 22.15 4.61
C ASP A 93 9.82 21.12 3.52
N LEU A 94 8.51 20.94 3.27
CA LEU A 94 8.06 19.96 2.27
C LEU A 94 8.58 20.29 0.86
N GLU A 95 8.88 21.54 0.58
CA GLU A 95 9.46 21.99 -0.68
C GLU A 95 10.94 21.63 -0.81
N ASP A 96 11.66 21.48 0.30
CA ASP A 96 13.08 21.13 0.31
C ASP A 96 13.34 19.62 0.18
N ILE A 97 12.30 18.79 0.33
CA ILE A 97 12.43 17.32 0.29
C ILE A 97 13.11 16.85 -1.00
N TRP A 98 12.80 17.48 -2.14
CA TRP A 98 13.42 17.09 -3.42
C TRP A 98 14.93 17.25 -3.44
N ASN A 99 15.51 18.12 -2.60
CA ASN A 99 16.93 18.35 -2.51
C ASN A 99 17.64 17.53 -1.42
N GLU A 100 16.92 16.63 -0.75
CA GLU A 100 17.54 15.68 0.17
C GLU A 100 18.43 14.66 -0.57
N PRO A 101 19.55 14.25 0.05
CA PRO A 101 20.56 13.42 -0.59
C PRO A 101 20.03 12.15 -1.25
N GLU A 102 19.03 11.51 -0.64
CA GLU A 102 18.44 10.28 -1.14
C GLU A 102 17.70 10.50 -2.47
N LEU A 103 17.08 11.67 -2.67
CA LEU A 103 16.35 12.00 -3.88
C LEU A 103 17.25 12.56 -4.98
N TYR A 104 18.11 13.56 -4.67
CA TYR A 104 18.90 14.16 -5.73
C TYR A 104 19.95 13.20 -6.33
N ARG A 105 20.56 12.34 -5.51
CA ARG A 105 21.50 11.30 -5.97
C ARG A 105 20.80 10.27 -6.87
N LEU A 106 19.59 9.88 -6.49
CA LEU A 106 18.78 8.95 -7.31
C LEU A 106 18.44 9.56 -8.67
N ARG A 107 18.01 10.84 -8.72
CA ARG A 107 17.75 11.55 -9.97
C ARG A 107 18.98 11.65 -10.85
N LYS A 108 20.12 12.01 -10.24
CA LYS A 108 21.41 12.08 -10.95
C LYS A 108 21.74 10.76 -11.65
N GLU A 109 21.68 9.64 -10.94
CA GLU A 109 21.94 8.32 -11.52
C GLU A 109 20.97 7.96 -12.66
N MET A 110 19.68 8.33 -12.54
CA MET A 110 18.69 8.09 -13.59
C MET A 110 18.94 8.92 -14.85
N VAL A 111 19.56 10.10 -14.72
CA VAL A 111 19.79 11.02 -15.84
C VAL A 111 21.16 10.77 -16.49
N ASP A 112 22.25 10.66 -15.71
CA ASP A 112 23.60 10.51 -16.26
C ASP A 112 23.97 9.06 -16.57
N GLY A 113 23.41 8.10 -15.85
CA GLY A 113 23.64 6.66 -16.04
C GLY A 113 25.06 6.19 -15.64
N LYS A 114 25.87 7.06 -15.04
CA LYS A 114 27.28 6.75 -14.70
C LYS A 114 27.40 5.82 -13.50
N SER A 115 26.46 5.90 -12.57
CA SER A 115 26.34 5.02 -11.40
C SER A 115 24.95 4.42 -11.34
N GLN A 116 24.82 3.30 -10.69
CA GLN A 116 23.51 2.64 -10.41
C GLN A 116 23.35 2.31 -8.93
N LYS A 117 24.22 2.84 -8.07
CA LYS A 117 24.25 2.50 -6.64
C LYS A 117 22.94 2.86 -5.92
N GLN A 118 22.40 4.05 -6.18
CA GLN A 118 21.13 4.48 -5.58
C GLN A 118 19.94 3.77 -6.22
N ILE A 119 19.97 3.55 -7.53
CA ILE A 119 18.93 2.77 -8.26
C ILE A 119 18.84 1.36 -7.66
N LEU A 120 19.99 0.66 -7.53
CA LEU A 120 20.03 -0.70 -6.98
C LEU A 120 19.66 -0.76 -5.49
N LYS A 121 19.81 0.33 -4.74
CA LYS A 121 19.36 0.43 -3.34
C LYS A 121 17.86 0.75 -3.23
N THR A 122 17.33 1.55 -4.15
CA THR A 122 15.98 2.14 -4.06
C THR A 122 14.93 1.36 -4.84
N CYS A 123 15.29 0.85 -6.03
CA CYS A 123 14.33 0.39 -7.05
C CYS A 123 14.20 -1.14 -7.13
N THR A 124 14.75 -1.89 -6.18
CA THR A 124 14.83 -3.35 -6.20
C THR A 124 13.49 -4.02 -6.51
N ARG A 125 12.40 -3.56 -5.89
CA ARG A 125 11.06 -4.10 -6.11
C ARG A 125 10.55 -3.92 -7.54
N CYS A 126 10.78 -2.76 -8.14
CA CYS A 126 10.41 -2.53 -9.54
C CYS A 126 11.31 -3.33 -10.49
N ILE A 127 12.60 -3.48 -10.16
CA ILE A 127 13.55 -4.29 -10.93
C ILE A 127 13.10 -5.76 -10.93
N GLU A 128 12.76 -6.30 -9.77
CA GLU A 128 12.28 -7.68 -9.64
C GLU A 128 10.98 -7.91 -10.43
N TRP A 129 10.00 -7.00 -10.30
CA TRP A 129 8.73 -7.12 -11.00
C TRP A 129 8.90 -7.08 -12.53
N GLU A 130 9.67 -6.12 -13.03
CA GLU A 130 9.90 -5.99 -14.47
C GLU A 130 10.76 -7.13 -15.05
N PHE A 131 11.70 -7.65 -14.27
CA PHE A 131 12.49 -8.83 -14.65
C PHE A 131 11.59 -10.08 -14.82
N ASN A 132 10.60 -10.22 -13.94
CA ASN A 132 9.61 -11.31 -13.97
C ASN A 132 8.43 -11.04 -14.93
N GLY A 133 8.49 -10.00 -15.77
CA GLY A 133 7.48 -9.68 -16.77
C GLY A 133 6.23 -8.98 -16.24
N HIS A 134 6.26 -8.47 -15.00
CA HIS A 134 5.14 -7.73 -14.41
C HIS A 134 5.30 -6.22 -14.61
N GLU A 135 4.18 -5.52 -14.75
CA GLU A 135 4.16 -4.07 -14.78
C GLU A 135 4.49 -3.50 -13.39
N SER A 136 5.53 -2.68 -13.31
CA SER A 136 5.98 -2.06 -12.06
C SER A 136 5.30 -0.72 -11.77
N THR A 137 5.37 -0.26 -10.52
CA THR A 137 4.92 1.09 -10.15
C THR A 137 5.70 2.19 -10.89
N ARG A 138 6.96 1.92 -11.29
CA ARG A 138 7.75 2.81 -12.15
C ARG A 138 7.08 2.99 -13.51
N GLU A 139 6.73 1.92 -14.17
CA GLU A 139 6.06 1.95 -15.49
C GLU A 139 4.69 2.61 -15.41
N GLN A 140 3.89 2.24 -14.41
CA GLN A 140 2.60 2.87 -14.15
C GLN A 140 2.71 4.39 -13.95
N SER A 141 3.71 4.85 -13.19
CA SER A 141 3.92 6.29 -12.95
C SER A 141 4.40 7.01 -14.21
N ASN A 142 5.32 6.41 -14.97
CA ASN A 142 5.78 6.95 -16.25
C ASN A 142 4.68 7.01 -17.31
N GLN A 143 3.72 6.10 -17.26
CA GLN A 143 2.54 6.15 -18.14
C GLN A 143 1.54 7.17 -17.65
N ALA A 144 1.29 7.25 -16.34
CA ALA A 144 0.29 8.14 -15.76
C ALA A 144 0.60 9.63 -16.00
N ILE A 145 1.88 10.04 -15.98
CA ILE A 145 2.27 11.44 -16.22
C ILE A 145 1.90 11.93 -17.61
N LYS A 146 1.83 11.03 -18.61
CA LYS A 146 1.52 11.40 -20.00
C LYS A 146 0.16 12.08 -20.16
N SER A 147 -0.76 11.86 -19.24
CA SER A 147 -2.08 12.51 -19.22
C SER A 147 -2.08 13.92 -18.64
N GLU A 148 -0.98 14.37 -18.00
CA GLU A 148 -0.89 15.65 -17.30
C GLU A 148 0.05 16.60 -18.08
N LYS A 149 -0.54 17.40 -18.98
CA LYS A 149 0.19 18.23 -19.95
C LYS A 149 1.23 19.17 -19.32
N GLU A 150 0.92 19.78 -18.18
CA GLU A 150 1.83 20.69 -17.49
C GLU A 150 3.07 19.94 -16.95
N CYS A 151 2.86 18.77 -16.36
CA CYS A 151 3.96 17.92 -15.89
C CYS A 151 4.84 17.42 -17.04
N VAL A 152 4.22 17.04 -18.18
CA VAL A 152 4.96 16.62 -19.40
C VAL A 152 5.83 17.74 -19.94
N LYS A 153 5.34 19.00 -19.93
CA LYS A 153 6.11 20.19 -20.39
C LYS A 153 7.25 20.56 -19.43
N GLU A 154 7.07 20.36 -18.13
CA GLU A 154 8.05 20.73 -17.11
C GLU A 154 9.15 19.67 -16.95
N LEU A 155 8.84 18.39 -17.07
CA LEU A 155 9.77 17.29 -16.83
C LEU A 155 11.10 17.43 -17.58
N PRO A 156 11.17 17.80 -18.89
CA PRO A 156 12.43 18.01 -19.59
C PRO A 156 13.28 19.12 -18.99
N LYS A 157 12.68 20.18 -18.45
CA LYS A 157 13.38 21.27 -17.76
C LYS A 157 14.04 20.77 -16.47
N LEU A 158 13.29 20.01 -15.66
CA LEU A 158 13.80 19.39 -14.43
C LEU A 158 14.93 18.40 -14.73
N ILE A 159 14.82 17.61 -15.79
CA ILE A 159 15.89 16.69 -16.22
C ILE A 159 17.14 17.46 -16.63
N ASN A 160 17.00 18.59 -17.35
CA ASN A 160 18.13 19.42 -17.73
C ASN A 160 18.80 20.07 -16.51
N GLU A 161 18.01 20.56 -15.58
CA GLU A 161 18.51 21.12 -14.32
C GLU A 161 19.30 20.07 -13.52
N VAL A 162 18.79 18.85 -13.39
CA VAL A 162 19.50 17.72 -12.74
C VAL A 162 20.87 17.46 -13.39
N LYS A 163 21.02 17.63 -14.71
CA LYS A 163 22.32 17.47 -15.42
C LYS A 163 23.34 18.55 -15.04
N THR A 164 22.87 19.76 -14.83
CA THR A 164 23.74 20.93 -14.61
C THR A 164 24.02 21.24 -13.15
N SER A 165 23.21 20.72 -12.22
CA SER A 165 23.26 21.06 -10.80
C SER A 165 23.58 19.88 -9.88
N ASP A 166 24.26 18.86 -10.35
CA ASP A 166 24.62 17.65 -9.59
C ASP A 166 23.41 16.90 -8.99
N GLY A 167 22.27 16.97 -9.69
CA GLY A 167 21.04 16.26 -9.29
C GLY A 167 20.06 17.07 -8.43
N LYS A 168 20.46 18.24 -7.98
CA LYS A 168 19.63 19.14 -7.18
C LYS A 168 18.74 20.01 -8.06
N TYR A 169 17.72 20.59 -7.45
CA TYR A 169 16.89 21.63 -8.05
C TYR A 169 17.27 22.99 -7.47
N ASN A 170 17.34 24.03 -8.31
CA ASN A 170 17.44 25.42 -7.84
C ASN A 170 16.12 25.88 -7.24
N LYS A 171 15.01 25.35 -7.78
CA LYS A 171 13.65 25.58 -7.31
C LYS A 171 12.88 24.27 -7.37
N HIS A 172 12.05 24.00 -6.34
CA HIS A 172 11.13 22.87 -6.35
C HIS A 172 10.24 22.87 -7.61
N PRO A 173 9.67 21.69 -8.03
CA PRO A 173 8.79 21.60 -9.18
C PRO A 173 7.58 22.54 -9.07
N ASP A 174 7.26 23.27 -10.14
CA ASP A 174 6.05 24.09 -10.22
C ASP A 174 4.78 23.23 -10.35
N ASN A 175 4.91 22.04 -10.94
CA ASN A 175 3.82 21.07 -11.06
C ASN A 175 4.21 19.76 -10.43
N ILE A 176 3.48 19.36 -9.39
CA ILE A 176 3.66 18.07 -8.73
C ILE A 176 2.67 17.08 -9.36
N HIS A 177 3.19 15.99 -9.94
CA HIS A 177 2.33 15.00 -10.56
C HIS A 177 1.48 14.27 -9.52
N THR A 178 2.09 13.77 -8.44
CA THR A 178 1.35 13.06 -7.40
C THR A 178 1.91 13.38 -6.02
N ILE A 179 1.02 13.79 -5.12
CA ILE A 179 1.28 13.74 -3.68
C ILE A 179 0.56 12.54 -3.07
N ARG A 180 1.28 11.72 -2.33
CA ARG A 180 0.73 10.59 -1.59
C ARG A 180 0.73 10.89 -0.12
N ILE A 181 -0.48 11.01 0.44
CA ILE A 181 -0.68 11.40 1.82
C ILE A 181 -1.07 10.19 2.64
N LYS A 182 -0.16 9.73 3.49
CA LYS A 182 -0.40 8.69 4.50
C LYS A 182 -0.06 9.19 5.91
N THR A 183 0.28 10.44 6.00
CA THR A 183 0.88 11.09 7.16
C THR A 183 -0.05 11.20 8.37
N TRP A 184 -1.35 11.13 8.17
CA TRP A 184 -2.32 11.44 9.22
C TRP A 184 -2.60 10.28 10.20
N GLY A 185 -1.84 9.18 10.06
CA GLY A 185 -1.88 8.07 10.98
C GLY A 185 -2.43 6.77 10.41
N ASN A 186 -2.62 5.79 11.30
CA ASN A 186 -3.01 4.42 10.96
C ASN A 186 -4.40 4.03 11.48
N PHE A 187 -5.23 4.99 11.89
CA PHE A 187 -6.57 4.70 12.42
C PHE A 187 -7.40 3.91 11.43
N CYS A 188 -7.87 2.73 11.85
CA CYS A 188 -8.72 1.84 11.07
C CYS A 188 -9.74 1.16 11.99
N ASN A 189 -10.93 0.92 11.46
CA ASN A 189 -12.01 0.23 12.16
C ASN A 189 -12.08 -1.27 11.87
N LEU A 190 -11.21 -1.79 10.97
CA LEU A 190 -11.19 -3.21 10.59
C LEU A 190 -9.88 -3.89 11.00
N ARG A 191 -10.01 -5.20 11.27
CA ARG A 191 -8.94 -6.16 11.61
C ARG A 191 -8.78 -7.17 10.49
N CYS A 192 -8.48 -6.69 9.28
CA CYS A 192 -8.33 -7.55 8.12
C CYS A 192 -7.18 -8.55 8.30
N LEU A 193 -7.39 -9.82 7.91
CA LEU A 193 -6.40 -10.90 8.10
C LEU A 193 -5.05 -10.61 7.44
N MET A 194 -5.06 -9.90 6.29
CA MET A 194 -3.86 -9.59 5.52
C MET A 194 -3.20 -8.25 5.92
N CYS A 195 -3.81 -7.47 6.81
CA CYS A 195 -3.29 -6.13 7.10
C CYS A 195 -2.11 -6.17 8.08
N SER A 196 -1.23 -5.18 7.95
CA SER A 196 -0.10 -5.04 8.85
C SER A 196 -0.43 -4.16 10.06
N PRO A 197 0.18 -4.41 11.22
CA PRO A 197 -0.05 -3.61 12.43
C PRO A 197 0.37 -2.14 12.26
N GLU A 198 1.35 -1.86 11.40
CA GLU A 198 1.79 -0.49 11.13
C GLU A 198 0.73 0.32 10.36
N ASP A 199 -0.11 -0.37 9.59
CA ASP A 199 -1.07 0.25 8.67
C ASP A 199 -2.50 0.25 9.23
N SER A 200 -2.77 -0.46 10.35
CA SER A 200 -4.08 -0.50 11.01
C SER A 200 -3.94 -0.56 12.52
N SER A 201 -4.44 0.47 13.20
CA SER A 201 -4.48 0.49 14.67
C SER A 201 -5.32 -0.65 15.27
N ALA A 202 -6.39 -1.07 14.58
CA ALA A 202 -7.23 -2.17 15.05
C ALA A 202 -6.52 -3.52 14.92
N VAL A 203 -5.73 -3.74 13.85
CA VAL A 203 -4.89 -4.95 13.71
C VAL A 203 -3.77 -4.94 14.74
N SER A 204 -3.12 -3.79 14.95
CA SER A 204 -2.09 -3.64 15.97
C SER A 204 -2.61 -4.03 17.35
N GLN A 205 -3.78 -3.54 17.73
CA GLN A 205 -4.43 -3.88 18.99
C GLN A 205 -4.77 -5.37 19.07
N GLU A 206 -5.38 -5.94 18.03
CA GLU A 206 -5.74 -7.36 18.00
C GLU A 206 -4.51 -8.27 18.19
N LEU A 207 -3.39 -7.96 17.53
CA LEU A 207 -2.16 -8.76 17.65
C LEU A 207 -1.60 -8.75 19.08
N MET A 208 -1.72 -7.63 19.78
CA MET A 208 -1.36 -7.55 21.20
C MET A 208 -2.34 -8.34 22.07
N ASP A 209 -3.64 -8.21 21.83
CA ASP A 209 -4.70 -8.86 22.62
C ASP A 209 -4.60 -10.42 22.52
N ILE A 210 -4.23 -10.94 21.35
CA ILE A 210 -4.06 -12.40 21.14
C ILE A 210 -2.66 -12.92 21.44
N GLY A 211 -1.76 -12.04 21.88
CA GLY A 211 -0.38 -12.41 22.24
C GLY A 211 0.53 -12.77 21.05
N GLU A 212 0.18 -12.40 19.83
CA GLU A 212 1.04 -12.63 18.65
C GLU A 212 2.18 -11.62 18.56
N MET A 213 1.98 -10.39 19.04
CA MET A 213 3.02 -9.36 19.09
C MET A 213 2.91 -8.52 20.36
N THR A 214 4.05 -8.07 20.86
CA THR A 214 4.11 -7.05 21.93
C THR A 214 4.14 -5.64 21.33
N GLU A 215 3.85 -4.61 22.16
CA GLU A 215 3.99 -3.21 21.78
C GLU A 215 5.40 -2.91 21.26
N GLU A 216 6.42 -3.43 21.94
CA GLU A 216 7.82 -3.26 21.57
C GLU A 216 8.15 -3.87 20.21
N GLN A 217 7.68 -5.10 19.94
CA GLN A 217 7.87 -5.76 18.65
C GLN A 217 7.21 -4.97 17.50
N ILE A 218 6.01 -4.42 17.70
CA ILE A 218 5.34 -3.57 16.70
C ILE A 218 6.14 -2.28 16.47
N LEU A 219 6.65 -1.66 17.54
CA LEU A 219 7.47 -0.45 17.44
C LEU A 219 8.78 -0.71 16.70
N LEU A 220 9.52 -1.78 17.06
CA LEU A 220 10.77 -2.17 16.40
C LEU A 220 10.55 -2.46 14.92
N ARG A 221 9.48 -3.17 14.58
CA ARG A 221 9.09 -3.44 13.20
C ARG A 221 8.80 -2.15 12.43
N SER A 222 8.14 -1.20 13.07
CA SER A 222 7.87 0.12 12.48
C SER A 222 9.14 0.89 12.21
N GLN A 223 10.06 0.94 13.17
CA GLN A 223 11.35 1.59 13.05
C GLN A 223 12.24 0.93 11.99
N ALA A 224 12.27 -0.40 11.94
CA ALA A 224 13.00 -1.15 10.90
C ALA A 224 12.49 -0.80 9.49
N ARG A 225 11.16 -0.61 9.34
CA ARG A 225 10.55 -0.26 8.06
C ARG A 225 10.97 1.12 7.55
N ILE A 226 11.19 2.08 8.43
CA ILE A 226 11.47 3.47 8.07
C ILE A 226 12.93 3.89 8.30
N GLY A 227 13.74 3.08 8.97
CA GLY A 227 15.16 3.33 9.22
C GLY A 227 15.45 4.46 10.21
N VAL A 228 14.45 4.91 10.97
CA VAL A 228 14.59 5.97 11.99
C VAL A 228 13.81 5.62 13.26
N LYS A 229 14.32 6.08 14.41
CA LYS A 229 13.57 5.99 15.68
C LYS A 229 12.39 6.95 15.66
N VAL A 230 11.25 6.48 16.15
CA VAL A 230 10.00 7.26 16.19
C VAL A 230 9.52 7.45 17.62
N PRO A 231 8.98 8.62 17.95
CA PRO A 231 8.60 8.94 19.33
C PRO A 231 7.22 8.44 19.75
N TRP A 232 6.43 7.91 18.81
CA TRP A 232 5.06 7.41 19.09
C TRP A 232 5.04 5.95 19.46
N LYS A 233 3.94 5.55 20.10
CA LYS A 233 3.72 4.19 20.57
C LYS A 233 2.53 3.54 19.85
N PRO A 234 2.63 2.23 19.49
CA PRO A 234 1.47 1.46 19.06
C PRO A 234 0.35 1.48 20.14
N PRO A 235 -0.90 1.19 19.77
CA PRO A 235 -1.38 0.79 18.45
C PRO A 235 -1.72 1.96 17.53
N LEU A 236 -1.95 3.17 18.07
CA LEU A 236 -2.49 4.28 17.31
C LEU A 236 -1.43 5.35 17.05
N ILE A 237 -1.20 5.61 15.78
CA ILE A 237 -0.42 6.75 15.29
C ILE A 237 -1.38 7.81 14.81
N THR A 238 -1.22 9.06 15.24
CA THR A 238 -2.10 10.18 14.89
C THR A 238 -1.32 11.31 14.24
N TYR A 239 -2.03 12.22 13.55
CA TYR A 239 -1.42 13.40 12.96
C TYR A 239 -0.75 14.31 14.01
N LYS A 240 -1.18 14.26 15.29
CA LYS A 240 -0.58 15.03 16.38
C LYS A 240 0.86 14.60 16.68
N ASP A 241 1.19 13.36 16.35
CA ASP A 241 2.53 12.80 16.51
C ASP A 241 3.51 13.33 15.46
N HIS A 242 3.00 13.95 14.38
CA HIS A 242 3.79 14.36 13.23
C HIS A 242 4.09 15.86 13.14
N TYR A 243 3.45 16.71 13.96
CA TYR A 243 3.68 18.17 13.98
C TYR A 243 3.69 18.81 12.57
N VAL A 244 2.78 18.39 11.69
CA VAL A 244 2.73 18.88 10.31
C VAL A 244 2.21 20.32 10.27
N ASP A 245 2.95 21.21 9.62
CA ASP A 245 2.44 22.55 9.29
C ASP A 245 1.45 22.45 8.13
N GLU A 246 0.18 22.77 8.42
CA GLU A 246 -0.90 22.76 7.43
C GLU A 246 -0.61 23.70 6.24
N ASN A 247 0.00 24.86 6.48
CA ASN A 247 0.27 25.83 5.42
C ASN A 247 1.35 25.32 4.44
N GLN A 248 2.40 24.70 4.95
CA GLN A 248 3.41 24.06 4.08
C GLN A 248 2.78 22.96 3.24
N PHE A 249 1.89 22.18 3.84
CA PHE A 249 1.20 21.11 3.13
C PHE A 249 0.29 21.66 2.02
N LEU A 250 -0.46 22.72 2.28
CA LEU A 250 -1.33 23.35 1.31
C LEU A 250 -0.57 23.97 0.13
N LYS A 251 0.63 24.54 0.34
CA LYS A 251 1.50 25.02 -0.74
C LYS A 251 1.86 23.90 -1.75
N VAL A 252 2.11 22.70 -1.24
CA VAL A 252 2.42 21.54 -2.08
C VAL A 252 1.16 21.03 -2.78
N VAL A 253 0.01 20.99 -2.08
CA VAL A 253 -1.29 20.56 -2.64
C VAL A 253 -1.75 21.46 -3.77
N GLU A 254 -1.58 22.78 -3.66
CA GLU A 254 -1.97 23.76 -4.70
C GLU A 254 -1.38 23.43 -6.07
N ARG A 255 -0.15 22.96 -6.12
CA ARG A 255 0.59 22.62 -7.35
C ARG A 255 0.39 21.17 -7.82
N THR A 256 -0.42 20.40 -7.08
CA THR A 256 -0.55 18.97 -7.29
C THR A 256 -1.65 18.63 -8.30
N LYS A 257 -1.36 17.73 -9.25
CA LYS A 257 -2.33 17.21 -10.23
C LYS A 257 -3.10 16.01 -9.72
N ARG A 258 -2.50 15.22 -8.81
CA ARG A 258 -3.13 14.04 -8.22
C ARG A 258 -2.83 13.94 -6.73
N ILE A 259 -3.87 13.82 -5.93
CA ILE A 259 -3.75 13.53 -4.51
C ILE A 259 -4.14 12.08 -4.29
N GLN A 260 -3.23 11.29 -3.72
CA GLN A 260 -3.51 9.94 -3.27
C GLN A 260 -3.69 9.94 -1.75
N LEU A 261 -4.94 9.75 -1.31
CA LEU A 261 -5.31 9.68 0.10
C LEU A 261 -5.25 8.24 0.58
N ILE A 262 -4.49 8.01 1.63
CA ILE A 262 -4.28 6.70 2.25
C ILE A 262 -4.21 6.90 3.77
N GLY A 263 -4.54 5.87 4.51
CA GLY A 263 -4.46 5.83 5.97
C GLY A 263 -4.68 4.40 6.45
N GLY A 264 -5.09 4.19 7.68
CA GLY A 264 -5.71 2.95 8.10
C GLY A 264 -7.01 2.75 7.33
N GLU A 265 -8.06 3.53 7.68
CA GLU A 265 -9.20 3.75 6.77
C GLU A 265 -9.24 5.22 6.36
N THR A 266 -9.18 5.46 5.06
CA THR A 266 -9.00 6.78 4.47
C THR A 266 -10.02 7.82 4.96
N TRP A 267 -11.29 7.42 5.05
CA TRP A 267 -12.38 8.36 5.34
C TRP A 267 -12.66 8.54 6.82
N LEU A 268 -12.13 7.68 7.69
CA LEU A 268 -12.17 7.87 9.14
C LEU A 268 -11.10 8.84 9.63
N ILE A 269 -10.14 9.20 8.78
CA ILE A 269 -9.11 10.18 9.08
C ILE A 269 -9.61 11.57 8.70
N LYS A 270 -9.93 12.36 9.71
CA LYS A 270 -10.54 13.70 9.57
C LYS A 270 -9.73 14.62 8.65
N GLN A 271 -8.41 14.57 8.70
CA GLN A 271 -7.51 15.43 7.91
C GLN A 271 -7.67 15.17 6.40
N ASN A 272 -7.97 13.94 5.99
CA ASN A 272 -8.24 13.65 4.58
C ASN A 272 -9.48 14.39 4.08
N ILE A 273 -10.53 14.48 4.90
CA ILE A 273 -11.74 15.25 4.56
C ILE A 273 -11.43 16.74 4.52
N GLN A 274 -10.69 17.27 5.50
CA GLN A 274 -10.29 18.69 5.54
C GLN A 274 -9.50 19.11 4.30
N ILE A 275 -8.61 18.25 3.78
CA ILE A 275 -7.88 18.52 2.54
C ILE A 275 -8.84 18.64 1.35
N LEU A 276 -9.85 17.76 1.24
CA LEU A 276 -10.85 17.86 0.19
C LEU A 276 -11.63 19.20 0.29
N GLU A 277 -12.05 19.55 1.49
CA GLU A 277 -12.79 20.79 1.75
C GLU A 277 -11.95 22.04 1.41
N GLU A 278 -10.66 22.07 1.80
CA GLU A 278 -9.75 23.18 1.45
C GLU A 278 -9.48 23.26 -0.05
N CYS A 279 -9.31 22.12 -0.76
CA CYS A 279 -9.18 22.13 -2.22
C CYS A 279 -10.42 22.72 -2.91
N ILE A 280 -11.62 22.41 -2.41
CA ILE A 280 -12.87 22.95 -2.95
C ILE A 280 -12.98 24.46 -2.66
N LYS A 281 -12.74 24.86 -1.42
CA LYS A 281 -12.81 26.25 -0.97
C LYS A 281 -11.86 27.17 -1.76
N ARG A 282 -10.69 26.65 -2.16
CA ARG A 282 -9.66 27.39 -2.92
C ARG A 282 -9.79 27.23 -4.44
N ASP A 283 -10.86 26.61 -4.91
CA ASP A 283 -11.11 26.34 -6.35
C ASP A 283 -10.04 25.48 -7.04
N TRP A 284 -9.28 24.70 -6.28
CA TRP A 284 -8.25 23.77 -6.82
C TRP A 284 -8.84 22.45 -7.29
N ALA A 285 -9.95 22.01 -6.68
CA ALA A 285 -10.54 20.70 -6.87
C ALA A 285 -10.79 20.33 -8.34
N LYS A 286 -11.24 21.29 -9.16
CA LYS A 286 -11.52 21.11 -10.60
C LYS A 286 -10.29 20.71 -11.43
N ASN A 287 -9.07 20.91 -10.90
CA ASN A 287 -7.81 20.58 -11.56
C ASN A 287 -7.14 19.31 -10.97
N ILE A 288 -7.67 18.79 -9.87
CA ILE A 288 -7.05 17.72 -9.09
C ILE A 288 -7.79 16.41 -9.31
N THR A 289 -7.02 15.34 -9.57
CA THR A 289 -7.52 13.96 -9.53
C THR A 289 -7.33 13.39 -8.12
N ILE A 290 -8.39 12.86 -7.52
CA ILE A 290 -8.32 12.11 -6.27
C ILE A 290 -8.11 10.64 -6.58
N PHE A 291 -7.14 10.02 -5.90
CA PHE A 291 -6.95 8.57 -5.88
C PHE A 291 -7.04 8.10 -4.42
N CYS A 292 -7.98 7.22 -4.12
CA CYS A 292 -8.23 6.78 -2.75
C CYS A 292 -8.54 5.29 -2.67
N PHE A 293 -8.27 4.73 -1.48
CA PHE A 293 -8.67 3.39 -1.11
C PHE A 293 -9.61 3.46 0.08
N SER A 294 -10.65 2.63 0.10
CA SER A 294 -11.57 2.55 1.23
C SER A 294 -12.08 1.13 1.44
N ASN A 295 -12.29 0.78 2.70
CA ASN A 295 -12.98 -0.45 3.07
C ASN A 295 -14.52 -0.33 2.96
N ASN A 296 -15.02 0.88 2.71
CA ASN A 296 -16.45 1.21 2.54
C ASN A 296 -17.34 0.91 3.77
N TYR A 297 -16.75 0.80 4.96
CA TYR A 297 -17.47 0.44 6.19
C TYR A 297 -17.24 1.43 7.32
N GLY A 298 -18.30 1.72 8.09
CA GLY A 298 -18.22 2.50 9.32
C GLY A 298 -18.04 4.01 9.14
N TYR A 299 -18.21 4.56 7.93
CA TYR A 299 -18.20 6.01 7.70
C TYR A 299 -19.62 6.55 7.51
N PRO A 300 -20.19 7.23 8.52
CA PRO A 300 -21.63 7.57 8.53
C PRO A 300 -22.00 8.67 7.53
N ARG A 301 -21.01 9.44 7.01
CA ARG A 301 -21.24 10.59 6.12
C ARG A 301 -20.89 10.31 4.65
N MET A 302 -21.15 9.09 4.17
CA MET A 302 -20.81 8.70 2.78
C MET A 302 -21.49 9.57 1.71
N LYS A 303 -22.72 10.05 1.94
CA LYS A 303 -23.38 10.99 1.01
C LYS A 303 -22.64 12.34 0.93
N ASN A 304 -22.18 12.86 2.07
CA ASN A 304 -21.39 14.10 2.07
C ASN A 304 -20.07 13.89 1.35
N LEU A 305 -19.40 12.76 1.59
CA LEU A 305 -18.18 12.38 0.88
C LEU A 305 -18.41 12.29 -0.63
N PHE A 306 -19.49 11.66 -1.08
CA PHE A 306 -19.87 11.62 -2.49
C PHE A 306 -19.97 13.04 -3.08
N ASN A 307 -20.65 13.96 -2.37
CA ASN A 307 -20.81 15.35 -2.80
C ASN A 307 -19.48 16.11 -2.84
N LEU A 308 -18.56 15.86 -1.90
CA LEU A 308 -17.22 16.45 -1.93
C LEU A 308 -16.42 15.92 -3.12
N LEU A 309 -16.37 14.60 -3.30
CA LEU A 309 -15.61 13.95 -4.38
C LEU A 309 -16.11 14.34 -5.78
N SER A 310 -17.43 14.58 -5.95
CA SER A 310 -17.99 15.00 -7.24
C SER A 310 -17.49 16.38 -7.74
N LYS A 311 -16.84 17.18 -6.87
CA LYS A 311 -16.29 18.50 -7.23
C LYS A 311 -14.89 18.44 -7.85
N PHE A 312 -14.25 17.27 -7.80
CA PHE A 312 -12.89 17.11 -8.30
C PHE A 312 -12.85 16.81 -9.80
N LYS A 313 -11.71 17.06 -10.46
CA LYS A 313 -11.47 16.75 -11.88
C LYS A 313 -11.82 15.31 -12.22
N LYS A 314 -11.36 14.38 -11.39
CA LYS A 314 -11.55 12.92 -11.52
C LYS A 314 -11.36 12.23 -10.18
N VAL A 315 -12.06 11.13 -9.97
CA VAL A 315 -11.91 10.29 -8.79
C VAL A 315 -11.62 8.86 -9.19
N LEU A 316 -10.46 8.35 -8.77
CA LEU A 316 -10.10 6.94 -8.87
C LEU A 316 -10.39 6.31 -7.51
N TYR A 317 -11.60 5.77 -7.37
CA TYR A 317 -12.08 5.19 -6.11
C TYR A 317 -11.83 3.69 -6.10
N LYS A 318 -10.96 3.23 -5.21
CA LYS A 318 -10.61 1.82 -5.06
C LYS A 318 -11.23 1.24 -3.80
N CYS A 319 -12.14 0.30 -4.00
CA CYS A 319 -12.73 -0.48 -2.92
C CYS A 319 -11.77 -1.59 -2.52
N SER A 320 -11.38 -1.59 -1.26
CA SER A 320 -10.63 -2.68 -0.65
C SER A 320 -11.62 -3.79 -0.30
N LEU A 321 -11.65 -4.84 -1.11
CA LEU A 321 -12.60 -5.94 -1.02
C LEU A 321 -11.90 -7.24 -1.37
N GLU A 322 -12.09 -8.28 -0.55
CA GLU A 322 -11.44 -9.58 -0.76
C GLU A 322 -12.37 -10.62 -1.37
N LEU A 323 -13.67 -10.45 -1.19
CA LEU A 323 -14.72 -11.34 -1.70
C LEU A 323 -15.98 -10.54 -1.99
N TRP A 324 -16.79 -11.02 -2.90
CA TRP A 324 -18.10 -10.44 -3.15
C TRP A 324 -19.16 -11.19 -2.31
N GLY A 325 -19.84 -10.49 -1.41
CA GLY A 325 -20.82 -11.09 -0.52
C GLY A 325 -20.37 -11.17 0.95
N GLU A 326 -21.18 -11.84 1.77
CA GLU A 326 -21.00 -11.89 3.23
C GLU A 326 -19.71 -12.57 3.70
N LYS A 327 -19.11 -13.43 2.87
CA LYS A 327 -17.79 -14.02 3.14
C LYS A 327 -16.69 -12.97 3.33
N ASN A 328 -16.86 -11.79 2.73
CA ASN A 328 -15.92 -10.66 2.92
C ASN A 328 -15.84 -10.21 4.38
N ASN A 329 -16.92 -10.34 5.14
CA ASN A 329 -17.01 -9.92 6.54
C ASN A 329 -16.00 -10.66 7.41
N TYR A 330 -15.73 -11.94 7.11
CA TYR A 330 -14.76 -12.74 7.83
C TYR A 330 -13.32 -12.26 7.61
N ILE A 331 -12.93 -12.05 6.35
CA ILE A 331 -11.56 -11.62 6.03
C ILE A 331 -11.32 -10.18 6.49
N ARG A 332 -12.33 -9.32 6.34
CA ARG A 332 -12.30 -7.91 6.71
C ARG A 332 -13.14 -7.61 7.96
N PHE A 333 -12.91 -8.39 9.01
CA PHE A 333 -13.64 -8.31 10.28
C PHE A 333 -13.45 -6.92 10.96
N PRO A 334 -14.49 -6.34 11.59
CA PRO A 334 -15.91 -6.73 11.66
C PRO A 334 -16.79 -5.98 10.64
N SER A 335 -16.48 -6.03 9.33
CA SER A 335 -17.32 -5.38 8.33
C SER A 335 -18.71 -6.01 8.23
N ASP A 336 -19.67 -5.23 7.71
CA ASP A 336 -21.00 -5.70 7.31
C ASP A 336 -21.16 -5.52 5.80
N TRP A 337 -21.36 -6.64 5.09
CA TRP A 337 -21.52 -6.63 3.64
C TRP A 337 -22.67 -5.74 3.15
N LYS A 338 -23.78 -5.67 3.89
CA LYS A 338 -24.92 -4.83 3.51
C LYS A 338 -24.53 -3.35 3.44
N GLU A 339 -23.80 -2.88 4.44
CA GLU A 339 -23.28 -1.50 4.46
C GLU A 339 -22.20 -1.30 3.38
N VAL A 340 -21.22 -2.19 3.30
CA VAL A 340 -20.16 -2.15 2.30
C VAL A 340 -20.72 -2.08 0.89
N HIS A 341 -21.66 -2.98 0.54
CA HIS A 341 -22.27 -3.01 -0.78
C HIS A 341 -23.11 -1.76 -1.09
N LYS A 342 -23.86 -1.25 -0.10
CA LYS A 342 -24.59 0.02 -0.22
C LYS A 342 -23.65 1.17 -0.56
N HIS A 343 -22.49 1.24 0.08
CA HIS A 343 -21.52 2.30 -0.16
C HIS A 343 -20.80 2.13 -1.51
N ILE A 344 -20.48 0.90 -1.92
CA ILE A 344 -19.95 0.62 -3.26
C ILE A 344 -20.95 1.08 -4.33
N LYS A 345 -22.25 0.72 -4.19
CA LYS A 345 -23.30 1.20 -5.10
C LYS A 345 -23.39 2.71 -5.14
N LEU A 346 -23.31 3.39 -4.00
CA LEU A 346 -23.31 4.86 -4.00
C LEU A 346 -22.14 5.41 -4.80
N MET A 347 -20.92 4.90 -4.56
CA MET A 347 -19.70 5.40 -5.21
C MET A 347 -19.63 5.03 -6.70
N SER A 348 -20.32 3.99 -7.17
CA SER A 348 -20.39 3.69 -8.61
C SER A 348 -21.12 4.75 -9.44
N HIS A 349 -21.91 5.61 -8.81
CA HIS A 349 -22.63 6.71 -9.44
C HIS A 349 -21.87 8.05 -9.41
N LEU A 350 -20.60 8.08 -8.95
CA LEU A 350 -19.80 9.31 -9.02
C LEU A 350 -19.65 9.77 -10.48
N PRO A 351 -20.09 11.00 -10.84
CA PRO A 351 -20.14 11.44 -12.24
C PRO A 351 -18.74 11.57 -12.88
N ASN A 352 -17.73 11.83 -12.06
CA ASN A 352 -16.31 11.95 -12.41
C ASN A 352 -15.49 10.76 -11.91
N GLY A 353 -16.17 9.67 -11.49
CA GLY A 353 -15.58 8.52 -10.81
C GLY A 353 -15.16 7.40 -11.76
N VAL A 354 -14.08 6.71 -11.38
CA VAL A 354 -13.74 5.37 -11.89
C VAL A 354 -13.65 4.47 -10.70
N LEU A 355 -14.61 3.55 -10.60
CA LEU A 355 -14.67 2.56 -9.52
C LEU A 355 -13.75 1.38 -9.83
N GLY A 356 -13.03 0.91 -8.84
CA GLY A 356 -12.24 -0.30 -8.91
C GLY A 356 -12.34 -1.15 -7.66
N ILE A 357 -12.28 -2.46 -7.83
CA ILE A 357 -12.19 -3.45 -6.76
C ILE A 357 -10.76 -3.98 -6.75
N ASN A 358 -10.12 -3.96 -5.59
CA ASN A 358 -8.72 -4.38 -5.44
C ASN A 358 -8.63 -5.52 -4.42
N PRO A 359 -8.94 -6.77 -4.81
CA PRO A 359 -8.78 -7.92 -3.94
C PRO A 359 -7.31 -8.31 -3.80
N THR A 360 -6.90 -8.64 -2.59
CA THR A 360 -5.59 -9.20 -2.31
C THR A 360 -5.72 -10.71 -2.19
N MET A 361 -5.24 -11.43 -3.22
CA MET A 361 -5.35 -12.88 -3.30
C MET A 361 -4.53 -13.56 -2.21
N ASN A 362 -5.17 -14.46 -1.51
CA ASN A 362 -4.67 -15.19 -0.35
C ASN A 362 -5.25 -16.61 -0.33
N PRO A 363 -4.84 -17.52 0.57
CA PRO A 363 -5.28 -18.91 0.56
C PRO A 363 -6.80 -19.12 0.66
N ILE A 364 -7.52 -18.16 1.25
CA ILE A 364 -8.98 -18.29 1.46
C ILE A 364 -9.78 -17.84 0.24
N ASN A 365 -9.32 -16.78 -0.47
CA ASN A 365 -10.15 -16.14 -1.50
C ASN A 365 -9.75 -16.46 -2.94
N ALA A 366 -8.61 -17.11 -3.17
CA ALA A 366 -8.07 -17.27 -4.53
C ALA A 366 -9.03 -18.00 -5.50
N GLY A 367 -9.75 -19.03 -5.05
CA GLY A 367 -10.74 -19.74 -5.85
C GLY A 367 -12.05 -18.97 -6.11
N TYR A 368 -12.20 -17.79 -5.52
CA TYR A 368 -13.41 -16.95 -5.65
C TYR A 368 -13.23 -15.76 -6.59
N ALA A 369 -12.15 -15.72 -7.37
CA ALA A 369 -11.86 -14.61 -8.28
C ALA A 369 -12.98 -14.35 -9.29
N GLY A 370 -13.63 -15.40 -9.80
CA GLY A 370 -14.77 -15.30 -10.72
C GLY A 370 -16.01 -14.64 -10.09
N GLU A 371 -16.29 -14.94 -8.82
CA GLU A 371 -17.40 -14.31 -8.08
C GLU A 371 -17.14 -12.81 -7.89
N ILE A 372 -15.89 -12.45 -7.60
CA ILE A 372 -15.46 -11.04 -7.46
C ILE A 372 -15.65 -10.29 -8.78
N ILE A 373 -15.26 -10.89 -9.91
CA ILE A 373 -15.43 -10.28 -11.25
C ILE A 373 -16.92 -10.05 -11.54
N LYS A 374 -17.72 -11.12 -11.45
CA LYS A 374 -19.18 -11.04 -11.70
C LYS A 374 -19.85 -9.99 -10.82
N GLY A 375 -19.49 -9.96 -9.53
CA GLY A 375 -20.04 -8.97 -8.61
C GLY A 375 -19.60 -7.54 -8.96
N ALA A 376 -18.35 -7.31 -9.31
CA ALA A 376 -17.82 -6.01 -9.71
C ALA A 376 -18.52 -5.48 -10.98
N GLU A 377 -18.84 -6.34 -11.92
CA GLU A 377 -19.57 -6.00 -13.15
C GLU A 377 -20.97 -5.44 -12.85
N THR A 378 -21.64 -5.91 -11.79
CA THR A 378 -22.98 -5.39 -11.40
C THR A 378 -22.96 -3.90 -10.99
N VAL A 379 -21.81 -3.36 -10.68
CA VAL A 379 -21.61 -1.96 -10.29
C VAL A 379 -20.68 -1.19 -11.25
N GLY A 380 -20.36 -1.78 -12.41
CA GLY A 380 -19.47 -1.17 -13.40
C GLY A 380 -18.02 -0.97 -12.92
N ALA A 381 -17.57 -1.76 -11.95
CA ALA A 381 -16.23 -1.62 -11.39
C ALA A 381 -15.20 -2.47 -12.14
N ARG A 382 -13.97 -1.96 -12.23
CA ARG A 382 -12.81 -2.71 -12.74
C ARG A 382 -12.16 -3.50 -11.61
N VAL A 383 -11.82 -4.76 -11.84
CA VAL A 383 -11.10 -5.59 -10.88
C VAL A 383 -9.59 -5.54 -11.17
N SER A 384 -8.79 -5.41 -10.11
CA SER A 384 -7.32 -5.48 -10.18
C SER A 384 -6.83 -6.39 -9.06
N PHE A 385 -6.50 -7.64 -9.40
CA PHE A 385 -5.99 -8.60 -8.44
C PHE A 385 -4.59 -8.24 -7.97
N MET A 386 -4.41 -8.20 -6.65
CA MET A 386 -3.12 -8.08 -5.99
C MET A 386 -2.77 -9.42 -5.35
N TYR A 387 -1.48 -9.71 -5.20
CA TYR A 387 -1.03 -10.96 -4.57
C TYR A 387 -0.39 -10.64 -3.23
N LEU A 388 -0.87 -11.30 -2.18
CA LEU A 388 -0.39 -11.07 -0.83
C LEU A 388 1.07 -11.53 -0.70
N GLN A 389 1.92 -10.62 -0.25
CA GLN A 389 3.32 -10.90 0.06
C GLN A 389 3.55 -11.01 1.58
N ARG A 390 2.71 -10.34 2.36
CA ARG A 390 2.78 -10.30 3.82
C ARG A 390 1.38 -10.18 4.44
N PRO A 391 1.15 -10.78 5.60
CA PRO A 391 2.08 -11.61 6.37
C PRO A 391 2.46 -12.89 5.60
N LYS A 392 3.69 -13.41 5.79
CA LYS A 392 4.20 -14.57 5.04
C LYS A 392 3.34 -15.82 5.25
N TRP A 393 2.82 -16.00 6.45
CA TRP A 393 1.94 -17.12 6.79
C TRP A 393 0.57 -17.10 6.09
N PHE A 394 0.18 -16.01 5.45
CA PHE A 394 -1.11 -15.89 4.76
C PHE A 394 -0.97 -15.70 3.24
N THR A 395 0.20 -16.00 2.68
CA THR A 395 0.44 -16.00 1.23
C THR A 395 -0.05 -17.30 0.60
N LEU A 396 -0.15 -17.35 -0.73
CA LEU A 396 -0.57 -18.56 -1.46
C LEU A 396 0.36 -19.76 -1.21
N LYS A 397 1.56 -19.58 -0.67
CA LYS A 397 2.43 -20.68 -0.22
C LYS A 397 1.88 -21.45 0.98
N SER A 398 0.92 -20.90 1.71
CA SER A 398 0.24 -21.59 2.82
C SER A 398 -0.99 -22.40 2.37
N LEU A 399 -1.26 -22.43 1.06
CA LEU A 399 -2.42 -23.10 0.49
C LEU A 399 -2.12 -24.58 0.30
N PRO A 400 -2.77 -25.53 1.03
CA PRO A 400 -2.56 -26.95 0.85
C PRO A 400 -3.11 -27.43 -0.49
N ASP A 401 -2.51 -28.50 -1.03
CA ASP A 401 -2.74 -28.94 -2.40
C ASP A 401 -4.20 -29.30 -2.68
N ASP A 402 -4.89 -29.96 -1.76
CA ASP A 402 -6.30 -30.32 -1.92
C ASP A 402 -7.23 -29.07 -1.99
N ILE A 403 -6.92 -28.01 -1.26
CA ILE A 403 -7.65 -26.72 -1.36
C ILE A 403 -7.23 -25.98 -2.64
N LYS A 404 -5.96 -26.06 -3.04
CA LYS A 404 -5.47 -25.48 -4.29
C LYS A 404 -6.18 -26.09 -5.49
N GLU A 405 -6.30 -27.42 -5.54
CA GLU A 405 -7.04 -28.15 -6.57
C GLU A 405 -8.51 -27.72 -6.60
N LEU A 406 -9.17 -27.68 -5.45
CA LEU A 406 -10.55 -27.18 -5.34
C LEU A 406 -10.70 -25.75 -5.88
N HIS A 407 -9.73 -24.86 -5.61
CA HIS A 407 -9.74 -23.50 -6.12
C HIS A 407 -9.56 -23.45 -7.63
N LEU A 408 -8.65 -24.24 -8.18
CA LEU A 408 -8.44 -24.36 -9.63
C LEU A 408 -9.68 -24.92 -10.34
N ASP A 409 -10.30 -25.98 -9.80
CA ASP A 409 -11.54 -26.56 -10.33
C ASP A 409 -12.67 -25.52 -10.40
N LYS A 410 -12.84 -24.72 -9.34
CA LYS A 410 -13.80 -23.61 -9.34
C LYS A 410 -13.52 -22.59 -10.44
N LEU A 411 -12.25 -22.26 -10.68
CA LEU A 411 -11.86 -21.26 -11.68
C LEU A 411 -11.99 -21.81 -13.11
N TYR A 412 -11.61 -23.06 -13.34
CA TYR A 412 -11.76 -23.72 -14.66
C TYR A 412 -13.20 -24.02 -15.03
N SER A 413 -14.10 -24.15 -14.05
CA SER A 413 -15.53 -24.34 -14.30
C SER A 413 -16.28 -23.04 -14.68
N LEU A 414 -15.62 -21.90 -14.68
CA LEU A 414 -16.22 -20.61 -15.03
C LEU A 414 -16.50 -20.51 -16.54
N PRO A 415 -17.49 -19.71 -16.97
CA PRO A 415 -17.63 -19.32 -18.38
C PRO A 415 -16.31 -18.72 -18.90
N TYR A 416 -16.00 -19.00 -20.18
CA TYR A 416 -14.70 -18.68 -20.79
C TYR A 416 -14.30 -17.20 -20.60
N ASP A 417 -15.22 -16.28 -20.81
CA ASP A 417 -15.00 -14.83 -20.69
C ASP A 417 -14.63 -14.37 -19.25
N VAL A 418 -15.15 -15.06 -18.25
CA VAL A 418 -14.82 -14.83 -16.84
C VAL A 418 -13.50 -15.52 -16.48
N MET A 419 -13.32 -16.76 -16.95
CA MET A 419 -12.09 -17.55 -16.75
C MET A 419 -10.87 -16.80 -17.33
N GLU A 420 -10.98 -16.24 -18.53
CA GLU A 420 -9.92 -15.44 -19.16
C GLU A 420 -9.50 -14.26 -18.29
N LYS A 421 -10.45 -13.54 -17.67
CA LYS A 421 -10.18 -12.46 -16.72
C LYS A 421 -9.49 -12.96 -15.43
N CYS A 422 -9.64 -14.25 -15.08
CA CYS A 422 -8.97 -14.90 -13.96
C CYS A 422 -7.60 -15.50 -14.32
N SER A 423 -7.18 -15.48 -15.58
CA SER A 423 -6.00 -16.19 -16.08
C SER A 423 -4.72 -15.97 -15.26
N LYS A 424 -4.45 -14.74 -14.84
CA LYS A 424 -3.32 -14.43 -13.95
C LYS A 424 -3.45 -15.04 -12.55
N VAL A 425 -4.66 -15.18 -12.02
CA VAL A 425 -4.88 -15.82 -10.72
C VAL A 425 -4.66 -17.33 -10.86
N ILE A 426 -5.13 -17.92 -11.93
CA ILE A 426 -4.90 -19.33 -12.28
C ILE A 426 -3.39 -19.60 -12.38
N ASP A 427 -2.68 -18.83 -13.21
CA ASP A 427 -1.22 -18.98 -13.42
C ASP A 427 -0.43 -18.90 -12.09
N VAL A 428 -0.80 -17.98 -11.21
CA VAL A 428 -0.13 -17.84 -9.89
C VAL A 428 -0.50 -18.99 -8.94
N LEU A 429 -1.73 -19.49 -8.99
CA LEU A 429 -2.14 -20.65 -8.19
C LEU A 429 -1.43 -21.92 -8.63
N GLU A 430 -1.35 -22.18 -9.94
CA GLU A 430 -0.67 -23.37 -10.50
C GLU A 430 0.80 -23.41 -10.08
N LYS A 431 1.46 -22.25 -10.08
CA LYS A 431 2.88 -22.09 -9.73
C LYS A 431 3.13 -21.99 -8.21
N ALA A 432 2.08 -21.90 -7.40
CA ALA A 432 2.23 -21.79 -5.95
C ALA A 432 2.75 -23.11 -5.36
N GLU A 433 3.92 -23.06 -4.76
CA GLU A 433 4.53 -24.17 -4.02
C GLU A 433 4.06 -24.15 -2.58
N PHE A 434 3.63 -25.31 -2.07
CA PHE A 434 3.18 -25.46 -0.69
C PHE A 434 4.34 -25.39 0.30
N ASP A 435 4.14 -24.63 1.36
CA ASP A 435 5.09 -24.48 2.48
C ASP A 435 4.36 -24.88 3.78
N GLU A 436 4.69 -26.06 4.29
CA GLU A 436 4.03 -26.67 5.46
C GLU A 436 4.16 -25.80 6.72
N LEU A 437 5.30 -25.15 6.93
CA LEU A 437 5.50 -24.28 8.09
C LEU A 437 4.55 -23.10 8.06
N LYS A 438 4.46 -22.41 6.92
CA LYS A 438 3.52 -21.28 6.75
C LYS A 438 2.07 -21.70 6.87
N TYR A 439 1.74 -22.90 6.38
CA TYR A 439 0.40 -23.46 6.55
C TYR A 439 0.04 -23.63 8.02
N HIS A 440 0.93 -24.22 8.83
CA HIS A 440 0.69 -24.38 10.28
C HIS A 440 0.61 -23.05 11.01
N GLU A 441 1.46 -22.08 10.66
CA GLU A 441 1.38 -20.72 11.18
C GLU A 441 0.02 -20.07 10.83
N MET A 442 -0.47 -20.26 9.59
CA MET A 442 -1.76 -19.75 9.14
C MET A 442 -2.91 -20.34 9.97
N ILE A 443 -2.97 -21.67 10.11
CA ILE A 443 -4.01 -22.35 10.88
C ILE A 443 -4.00 -21.89 12.34
N ALA A 444 -2.83 -21.80 12.96
CA ALA A 444 -2.69 -21.34 14.34
C ALA A 444 -3.14 -19.88 14.52
N SER A 445 -2.72 -18.99 13.62
CA SER A 445 -3.09 -17.57 13.66
C SER A 445 -4.60 -17.37 13.45
N ILE A 446 -5.19 -18.10 12.51
CA ILE A 446 -6.66 -18.05 12.27
C ILE A 446 -7.42 -18.54 13.50
N LYS A 447 -7.03 -19.69 14.11
CA LYS A 447 -7.68 -20.20 15.32
C LYS A 447 -7.62 -19.21 16.50
N ARG A 448 -6.49 -18.52 16.72
CA ARG A 448 -6.39 -17.47 17.75
C ARG A 448 -7.35 -16.31 17.47
N ARG A 449 -7.41 -15.86 16.22
CA ARG A 449 -8.34 -14.79 15.80
C ARG A 449 -9.80 -15.20 15.91
N ASP A 450 -10.17 -16.40 15.46
CA ASP A 450 -11.53 -16.92 15.59
C ASP A 450 -11.99 -16.91 17.06
N LYS A 451 -11.12 -17.41 17.95
CA LYS A 451 -11.40 -17.39 19.39
C LYS A 451 -11.60 -15.97 19.93
N HIS A 452 -10.70 -15.04 19.57
CA HIS A 452 -10.74 -13.65 20.03
C HIS A 452 -11.96 -12.90 19.46
N ARG A 453 -12.27 -13.12 18.18
CA ARG A 453 -13.38 -12.48 17.46
C ARG A 453 -14.74 -13.10 17.77
N LYS A 454 -14.76 -14.26 18.42
CA LYS A 454 -15.97 -15.09 18.60
C LYS A 454 -16.64 -15.41 17.26
N ASP A 455 -15.85 -15.70 16.25
CA ASP A 455 -16.24 -16.07 14.89
C ASP A 455 -15.56 -17.39 14.49
N ASN A 456 -15.88 -17.92 13.29
CA ASN A 456 -15.31 -19.18 12.85
C ASN A 456 -15.15 -19.20 11.33
N LEU A 457 -13.94 -19.47 10.84
CA LEU A 457 -13.65 -19.63 9.41
C LEU A 457 -14.62 -20.63 8.76
N LEU A 458 -14.89 -21.76 9.41
CA LEU A 458 -15.70 -22.85 8.83
C LEU A 458 -17.17 -22.50 8.59
N LYS A 459 -17.67 -21.43 9.22
CA LYS A 459 -18.99 -20.87 8.92
C LYS A 459 -19.07 -20.31 7.50
N TYR A 460 -17.98 -19.76 7.02
CA TYR A 460 -17.90 -19.08 5.72
C TYR A 460 -17.24 -19.96 4.64
N PHE A 461 -16.32 -20.84 5.04
CA PHE A 461 -15.46 -21.65 4.19
C PHE A 461 -15.41 -23.10 4.71
N PRO A 462 -16.52 -23.88 4.58
CA PRO A 462 -16.62 -25.22 5.12
C PRO A 462 -15.64 -26.22 4.51
N GLU A 463 -15.10 -25.93 3.31
CA GLU A 463 -14.07 -26.73 2.64
C GLU A 463 -12.78 -26.87 3.48
N TRP A 464 -12.50 -25.95 4.37
CA TRP A 464 -11.35 -26.00 5.27
C TRP A 464 -11.51 -26.91 6.48
N LYS A 465 -12.67 -27.59 6.64
CA LYS A 465 -12.99 -28.37 7.85
C LYS A 465 -11.96 -29.42 8.21
N LYS A 466 -11.39 -30.14 7.23
CA LYS A 466 -10.35 -31.16 7.42
C LYS A 466 -9.09 -30.56 8.07
N HIS A 467 -8.68 -29.40 7.63
CA HIS A 467 -7.47 -28.71 8.06
C HIS A 467 -7.56 -28.14 9.48
N PHE A 468 -8.74 -27.77 9.92
CA PHE A 468 -8.97 -27.21 11.25
C PHE A 468 -9.21 -28.28 12.32
N LYS A 469 -9.59 -29.52 11.94
CA LYS A 469 -9.81 -30.63 12.89
C LYS A 469 -8.56 -31.41 13.21
N ASN A 470 -7.62 -31.53 12.28
CA ASN A 470 -6.48 -32.46 12.35
C ASN A 470 -5.15 -31.82 12.71
N ASP A 471 -5.14 -30.56 13.14
CA ASP A 471 -3.90 -29.85 13.44
C ASP A 471 -3.27 -30.35 14.74
N LYS A 472 -2.24 -31.20 14.62
CA LYS A 472 -1.47 -31.80 15.72
C LYS A 472 -0.55 -30.79 16.43
N TYR A 473 -0.28 -29.62 15.83
CA TYR A 473 0.68 -28.62 16.34
C TYR A 473 0.09 -27.60 17.32
N TYR A 474 -1.22 -27.67 17.59
CA TYR A 474 -1.88 -26.70 18.49
C TYR A 474 -1.50 -26.88 19.98
N HIS A 475 -0.76 -27.94 20.33
CA HIS A 475 -0.33 -28.22 21.71
C HIS A 475 1.13 -27.86 22.00
N ALA A 476 1.88 -27.33 21.04
CA ALA A 476 3.19 -26.75 21.30
C ALA A 476 3.02 -25.28 21.67
N LYS A 477 3.42 -24.96 22.90
CA LYS A 477 3.29 -23.66 23.59
C LYS A 477 3.83 -22.47 22.80
#